data_3a1662c8052d40f2565e80cf49dbc31c
#
_entry.id   3a1662c8052d40f2565e80cf49dbc31c
#
_cell.length_a   1.000
_cell.length_b   1.000
_cell.length_c   1.000
_cell.angle_alpha   90.00
_cell.angle_beta   90.00
_cell.angle_gamma   90.00
#
_symmetry.space_group_name_H-M   'P 1'
#
loop_
_entity.id
_entity.type
_entity.pdbx_description
1 polymer ?
#
loop_
_entity_poly.entity_id
_entity_poly.type
_entity_poly.pdbx_seq_one_letter_code
_entity_poly.pdbx_strand_id
1 'polypeptide(L)'
;MNREVFLKYCKDIYGTLPDYPFDDLFETAVLRHADNRKWYALVMKVSRRKFGQKSDEAVDVVNMKLPTEMFGSFGPEDGVHPAYHMNKLHWISVLLPDAPDDVVQFLVNVSFEATENKRIMKTVIPRPKT
;
A
#
# COMPACT_ATOMS: atom_id res chain seq x y z
N MET A 1 -8.36 10.25 0.43
CA MET A 1 -9.40 9.21 0.29
C MET A 1 -9.55 8.44 1.59
N ASN A 2 -10.59 7.64 1.70
CA ASN A 2 -10.78 6.76 2.84
C ASN A 2 -10.63 5.30 2.40
N ARG A 3 -10.86 4.39 3.33
CA ARG A 3 -10.71 2.95 3.10
C ARG A 3 -11.55 2.46 1.93
N GLU A 4 -12.84 2.83 1.91
CA GLU A 4 -13.76 2.36 0.86
C GLU A 4 -13.32 2.84 -0.51
N VAL A 5 -12.90 4.09 -0.59
CA VAL A 5 -12.44 4.66 -1.87
C VAL A 5 -11.16 3.97 -2.33
N PHE A 6 -10.24 3.71 -1.40
CA PHE A 6 -8.98 3.02 -1.74
C PHE A 6 -9.25 1.61 -2.24
N LEU A 7 -10.10 0.86 -1.55
CA LEU A 7 -10.42 -0.51 -1.95
C LEU A 7 -11.12 -0.55 -3.29
N LYS A 8 -12.02 0.41 -3.55
CA LYS A 8 -12.68 0.49 -4.86
C LYS A 8 -11.68 0.82 -5.96
N TYR A 9 -10.75 1.73 -5.68
CA TYR A 9 -9.72 2.08 -6.64
C TYR A 9 -8.91 0.84 -7.04
N CYS A 10 -8.49 0.05 -6.08
CA CYS A 10 -7.70 -1.15 -6.37
C CYS A 10 -8.50 -2.21 -7.11
N LYS A 11 -9.80 -2.31 -6.83
CA LYS A 11 -10.67 -3.20 -7.57
C LYS A 11 -10.79 -2.76 -9.03
N ASP A 12 -10.98 -1.46 -9.24
CA ASP A 12 -11.19 -0.93 -10.59
C ASP A 12 -9.90 -0.97 -11.43
N ILE A 13 -8.76 -0.67 -10.82
CA ILE A 13 -7.50 -0.58 -11.55
C ILE A 13 -6.80 -1.93 -11.68
N TYR A 14 -6.81 -2.73 -10.61
CA TYR A 14 -6.04 -3.98 -10.57
C TYR A 14 -6.90 -5.23 -10.54
N GLY A 15 -8.21 -5.07 -10.43
CA GLY A 15 -9.12 -6.23 -10.35
C GLY A 15 -9.01 -6.98 -9.03
N THR A 16 -8.45 -6.37 -7.99
CA THR A 16 -8.19 -7.04 -6.72
C THR A 16 -9.37 -6.91 -5.78
N LEU A 17 -9.79 -8.04 -5.22
CA LEU A 17 -10.75 -8.08 -4.11
C LEU A 17 -9.97 -8.32 -2.82
N PRO A 18 -10.31 -7.63 -1.73
CA PRO A 18 -9.55 -7.79 -0.50
C PRO A 18 -9.81 -9.11 0.20
N ASP A 19 -8.78 -9.60 0.90
CA ASP A 19 -8.89 -10.69 1.86
C ASP A 19 -8.94 -10.11 3.26
N TYR A 20 -9.54 -10.85 4.18
CA TYR A 20 -9.58 -10.47 5.59
C TYR A 20 -9.04 -11.62 6.43
N PRO A 21 -7.72 -11.90 6.35
CA PRO A 21 -7.15 -13.10 6.99
C PRO A 21 -6.97 -12.96 8.49
N PHE A 22 -7.10 -11.75 9.03
CA PHE A 22 -6.93 -11.52 10.46
C PHE A 22 -8.30 -11.42 11.10
N ASP A 23 -8.45 -12.05 12.25
CA ASP A 23 -9.70 -11.96 13.01
C ASP A 23 -9.58 -10.77 13.93
N ASP A 24 -9.66 -9.58 13.36
CA ASP A 24 -9.49 -8.35 14.14
C ASP A 24 -10.71 -7.44 14.03
N LEU A 25 -10.82 -6.58 15.02
CA LEU A 25 -11.97 -5.69 15.18
C LEU A 25 -12.14 -4.72 14.02
N PHE A 26 -11.04 -4.30 13.40
CA PHE A 26 -11.06 -3.28 12.36
C PHE A 26 -11.00 -3.86 10.95
N GLU A 27 -11.16 -5.16 10.82
CA GLU A 27 -11.21 -5.85 9.53
C GLU A 27 -10.04 -5.44 8.63
N THR A 28 -8.84 -5.69 9.11
CA THR A 28 -7.63 -5.42 8.31
C THR A 28 -7.71 -6.16 6.99
N ALA A 29 -7.58 -5.43 5.89
CA ALA A 29 -7.72 -5.97 4.55
C ALA A 29 -6.35 -6.15 3.90
N VAL A 30 -6.19 -7.28 3.21
CA VAL A 30 -4.96 -7.58 2.48
C VAL A 30 -5.29 -7.62 1.00
N LEU A 31 -4.48 -6.93 0.20
CA LEU A 31 -4.59 -6.94 -1.26
C LEU A 31 -3.39 -7.69 -1.82
N ARG A 32 -3.66 -8.74 -2.60
CA ARG A 32 -2.62 -9.63 -3.14
C ARG A 32 -2.70 -9.72 -4.64
N HIS A 33 -1.55 -10.08 -5.24
CA HIS A 33 -1.54 -10.51 -6.63
C HIS A 33 -2.22 -11.88 -6.74
N ALA A 34 -2.97 -12.06 -7.82
CA ALA A 34 -3.68 -13.32 -8.02
C ALA A 34 -2.73 -14.47 -8.35
N ASP A 35 -1.62 -14.19 -9.05
CA ASP A 35 -0.71 -15.22 -9.52
C ASP A 35 0.30 -15.67 -8.46
N ASN A 36 1.00 -14.73 -7.82
CA ASN A 36 2.06 -15.09 -6.87
C ASN A 36 1.66 -14.95 -5.41
N ARG A 37 0.47 -14.45 -5.13
CA ARG A 37 -0.10 -14.26 -3.80
C ARG A 37 0.65 -13.26 -2.93
N LYS A 38 1.59 -12.53 -3.47
CA LYS A 38 2.32 -11.51 -2.71
C LYS A 38 1.41 -10.35 -2.39
N TRP A 39 1.57 -9.83 -1.19
CA TRP A 39 0.82 -8.65 -0.73
C TRP A 39 1.39 -7.41 -1.38
N TYR A 40 0.52 -6.52 -1.86
CA TYR A 40 0.96 -5.21 -2.32
C TYR A 40 0.35 -4.07 -1.50
N ALA A 41 -0.67 -4.34 -0.70
CA ALA A 41 -1.24 -3.34 0.20
C ALA A 41 -1.92 -4.02 1.38
N LEU A 42 -1.80 -3.39 2.54
CA LEU A 42 -2.44 -3.83 3.76
C LEU A 42 -3.18 -2.62 4.33
N VAL A 43 -4.51 -2.70 4.41
CA VAL A 43 -5.35 -1.59 4.86
C VAL A 43 -5.79 -1.85 6.28
N MET A 44 -5.49 -0.90 7.17
CA MET A 44 -5.77 -1.08 8.58
C MET A 44 -6.23 0.22 9.21
N LYS A 45 -6.67 0.15 10.46
CA LYS A 45 -7.04 1.31 11.26
C LYS A 45 -6.03 1.46 12.38
N VAL A 46 -5.36 2.60 12.47
CA VAL A 46 -4.28 2.82 13.43
C VAL A 46 -4.38 4.19 14.04
N SER A 47 -4.13 4.28 15.34
CA SER A 47 -4.09 5.56 16.03
C SER A 47 -2.94 6.43 15.51
N ARG A 48 -3.21 7.71 15.31
CA ARG A 48 -2.19 8.68 14.89
C ARG A 48 -1.00 8.72 15.83
N ARG A 49 -1.21 8.37 17.10
CA ARG A 49 -0.12 8.37 18.09
C ARG A 49 0.99 7.39 17.73
N LYS A 50 0.67 6.33 16.99
CA LYS A 50 1.66 5.35 16.56
C LYS A 50 2.64 5.93 15.53
N PHE A 51 2.33 7.09 14.98
CA PHE A 51 3.19 7.78 14.01
C PHE A 51 3.79 9.05 14.61
N GLY A 52 3.84 9.14 15.94
CA GLY A 52 4.46 10.28 16.62
C GLY A 52 3.59 11.50 16.72
N GLN A 53 2.31 11.39 16.39
CA GLN A 53 1.38 12.53 16.48
C GLN A 53 0.68 12.53 17.83
N LYS A 54 0.24 13.72 18.24
CA LYS A 54 -0.37 13.88 19.57
C LYS A 54 -1.88 13.73 19.53
N SER A 55 -2.35 12.64 18.95
CA SER A 55 -3.76 12.38 18.82
C SER A 55 -3.99 10.88 18.88
N ASP A 56 -5.08 10.49 19.55
CA ASP A 56 -5.48 9.08 19.59
C ASP A 56 -6.47 8.74 18.48
N GLU A 57 -6.75 9.69 17.60
CA GLU A 57 -7.67 9.44 16.48
C GLU A 57 -7.18 8.25 15.66
N ALA A 58 -8.07 7.28 15.45
CA ALA A 58 -7.77 6.14 14.58
C ALA A 58 -8.10 6.50 13.15
N VAL A 59 -7.15 6.29 12.25
CA VAL A 59 -7.31 6.66 10.84
C VAL A 59 -7.04 5.46 9.96
N ASP A 60 -7.52 5.54 8.72
CA ASP A 60 -7.25 4.52 7.73
C ASP A 60 -5.82 4.65 7.24
N VAL A 61 -5.08 3.55 7.33
CA VAL A 61 -3.65 3.50 6.97
C VAL A 61 -3.45 2.37 5.99
N VAL A 62 -2.65 2.61 4.96
CA VAL A 62 -2.28 1.57 4.00
C VAL A 62 -0.78 1.37 4.07
N ASN A 63 -0.37 0.13 4.35
CA ASN A 63 1.04 -0.24 4.23
C ASN A 63 1.29 -0.70 2.80
N MET A 64 2.35 -0.19 2.20
CA MET A 64 2.72 -0.49 0.82
C MET A 64 4.21 -0.70 0.73
N LYS A 65 4.63 -1.52 -0.23
CA LYS A 65 6.04 -1.79 -0.43
C LYS A 65 6.65 -0.71 -1.32
N LEU A 66 7.83 -0.24 -0.93
CA LEU A 66 8.50 0.83 -1.66
C LEU A 66 9.95 0.44 -1.87
N PRO A 67 10.47 0.53 -3.11
CA PRO A 67 11.90 0.31 -3.32
C PRO A 67 12.73 1.28 -2.49
N THR A 68 13.86 0.79 -1.95
CA THR A 68 14.66 1.58 -1.02
C THR A 68 15.18 2.87 -1.63
N GLU A 69 15.44 2.88 -2.93
CA GLU A 69 15.92 4.10 -3.60
C GLU A 69 14.88 5.21 -3.62
N MET A 70 13.62 4.90 -3.34
CA MET A 70 12.55 5.90 -3.30
C MET A 70 12.23 6.39 -1.89
N PHE A 71 12.90 5.86 -0.87
CA PHE A 71 12.55 6.17 0.52
C PHE A 71 12.79 7.63 0.85
N GLY A 72 13.50 8.40 0.31
CA GLY A 72 13.66 9.82 0.61
C GLY A 72 12.72 10.74 -0.15
N SER A 73 11.90 10.18 -1.03
CA SER A 73 11.07 10.99 -1.93
C SER A 73 9.76 11.47 -1.30
N PHE A 74 9.33 10.83 -0.22
CA PHE A 74 8.06 11.16 0.44
C PHE A 74 8.28 11.19 1.95
N GLY A 75 7.55 12.05 2.64
CA GLY A 75 7.68 12.20 4.08
C GLY A 75 6.35 12.45 4.75
N PRO A 76 6.39 12.81 6.06
CA PRO A 76 5.16 13.04 6.83
C PRO A 76 4.26 14.10 6.23
N GLU A 77 4.82 15.08 5.56
CA GLU A 77 4.03 16.13 4.92
C GLU A 77 3.17 15.58 3.78
N ASP A 78 3.54 14.42 3.24
CA ASP A 78 2.76 13.72 2.20
C ASP A 78 1.87 12.64 2.79
N GLY A 79 1.83 12.51 4.11
CA GLY A 79 1.10 11.44 4.78
C GLY A 79 1.85 10.13 4.80
N VAL A 80 3.17 10.13 4.53
CA VAL A 80 3.97 8.92 4.42
C VAL A 80 4.91 8.81 5.62
N HIS A 81 4.88 7.65 6.27
CA HIS A 81 5.63 7.40 7.50
C HIS A 81 6.33 6.04 7.44
N PRO A 82 7.32 5.80 8.32
CA PRO A 82 7.86 4.44 8.45
C PRO A 82 6.76 3.45 8.76
N ALA A 83 6.89 2.24 8.23
CA ALA A 83 5.82 1.26 8.30
C ALA A 83 5.50 0.85 9.74
N TYR A 84 4.22 0.79 10.05
CA TYR A 84 3.71 0.30 11.31
C TYR A 84 3.57 -1.23 11.19
N HIS A 85 4.20 -1.96 12.10
CA HIS A 85 4.12 -3.43 12.19
C HIS A 85 4.63 -4.20 10.96
N MET A 86 5.46 -3.57 10.15
CA MET A 86 6.10 -4.26 9.03
C MET A 86 7.54 -3.81 8.89
N ASN A 87 8.30 -4.50 8.08
CA ASN A 87 9.71 -4.22 7.88
C ASN A 87 9.91 -2.82 7.28
N LYS A 88 10.48 -1.94 8.06
CA LYS A 88 10.65 -0.53 7.70
C LYS A 88 11.71 -0.32 6.62
N LEU A 89 12.45 -1.34 6.25
CA LEU A 89 13.41 -1.25 5.15
C LEU A 89 12.75 -1.39 3.79
N HIS A 90 11.54 -1.95 3.75
CA HIS A 90 10.87 -2.24 2.49
C HIS A 90 9.43 -1.74 2.42
N TRP A 91 8.86 -1.34 3.54
CA TRP A 91 7.45 -0.95 3.62
C TRP A 91 7.30 0.43 4.23
N ILE A 92 6.24 1.12 3.80
CA ILE A 92 5.85 2.42 4.35
C ILE A 92 4.40 2.36 4.80
N SER A 93 4.02 3.29 5.68
CA SER A 93 2.62 3.48 6.06
C SER A 93 2.14 4.81 5.49
N VAL A 94 1.02 4.77 4.78
CA VAL A 94 0.41 5.96 4.20
C VAL A 94 -0.89 6.22 4.96
N LEU A 95 -0.98 7.39 5.60
CA LEU A 95 -2.19 7.79 6.30
C LEU A 95 -3.14 8.41 5.29
N LEU A 96 -4.20 7.69 4.96
CA LEU A 96 -5.09 8.10 3.88
C LEU A 96 -5.69 9.49 4.05
N PRO A 97 -6.11 9.90 5.26
CA PRO A 97 -6.67 11.26 5.40
C PRO A 97 -5.67 12.37 5.11
N ASP A 98 -4.38 12.09 5.28
CA ASP A 98 -3.34 13.11 5.18
C ASP A 98 -2.68 13.13 3.79
N ALA A 99 -2.76 12.03 3.05
CA ALA A 99 -2.06 11.90 1.78
C ALA A 99 -2.93 12.41 0.64
N PRO A 100 -2.37 13.21 -0.29
CA PRO A 100 -3.09 13.55 -1.51
C PRO A 100 -3.43 12.30 -2.31
N ASP A 101 -4.56 12.34 -3.02
CA ASP A 101 -5.01 11.18 -3.78
C ASP A 101 -4.01 10.74 -4.83
N ASP A 102 -3.37 11.68 -5.52
CA ASP A 102 -2.37 11.34 -6.54
C ASP A 102 -1.15 10.66 -5.94
N VAL A 103 -0.77 11.03 -4.72
CA VAL A 103 0.34 10.37 -4.02
C VAL A 103 -0.05 8.93 -3.69
N VAL A 104 -1.27 8.73 -3.19
CA VAL A 104 -1.76 7.38 -2.88
C VAL A 104 -1.78 6.51 -4.13
N GLN A 105 -2.30 7.05 -5.22
CA GLN A 105 -2.40 6.31 -6.48
C GLN A 105 -1.01 5.97 -7.03
N PHE A 106 -0.09 6.91 -6.97
CA PHE A 106 1.28 6.66 -7.41
C PHE A 106 1.93 5.56 -6.56
N LEU A 107 1.82 5.68 -5.25
CA LEU A 107 2.50 4.74 -4.35
C LEU A 107 1.92 3.33 -4.42
N VAL A 108 0.60 3.19 -4.56
CA VAL A 108 0.03 1.85 -4.67
C VAL A 108 0.46 1.20 -5.99
N ASN A 109 0.59 1.99 -7.05
CA ASN A 109 1.08 1.45 -8.31
C ASN A 109 2.53 0.99 -8.20
N VAL A 110 3.37 1.77 -7.53
CA VAL A 110 4.75 1.37 -7.27
C VAL A 110 4.80 0.06 -6.50
N SER A 111 3.98 -0.05 -5.46
CA SER A 111 3.93 -1.27 -4.65
C SER A 111 3.44 -2.46 -5.46
N PHE A 112 2.42 -2.25 -6.28
CA PHE A 112 1.88 -3.29 -7.14
C PHE A 112 2.97 -3.83 -8.08
N GLU A 113 3.70 -2.92 -8.73
CA GLU A 113 4.76 -3.31 -9.67
C GLU A 113 5.96 -3.95 -8.96
N ALA A 114 6.29 -3.46 -7.76
CA ALA A 114 7.42 -4.00 -7.01
C ALA A 114 7.18 -5.44 -6.54
N THR A 115 5.93 -5.86 -6.47
CA THR A 115 5.57 -7.20 -6.00
C THR A 115 5.08 -8.12 -7.12
N GLU A 116 5.08 -7.65 -8.35
CA GLU A 116 4.69 -8.46 -9.50
C GLU A 116 5.64 -9.63 -9.73
N ASN A 117 5.14 -10.63 -10.44
CA ASN A 117 5.97 -11.77 -10.85
C ASN A 117 6.78 -11.40 -12.08
N LYS A 118 7.90 -10.73 -11.85
CA LYS A 118 8.74 -10.23 -12.94
C LYS A 118 9.33 -11.33 -13.79
N ARG A 119 9.45 -12.53 -13.23
CA ARG A 119 9.95 -13.66 -13.96
C ARG A 119 9.00 -14.05 -15.09
N ILE A 120 7.71 -14.06 -14.83
CA ILE A 120 6.72 -14.32 -15.86
C ILE A 120 6.75 -13.23 -16.91
N MET A 121 6.85 -12.00 -16.52
CA MET A 121 6.89 -10.88 -17.45
C MET A 121 8.08 -10.95 -18.36
N LYS A 122 9.22 -11.31 -17.83
CA LYS A 122 10.43 -11.46 -18.67
C LYS A 122 10.31 -12.56 -19.68
N THR A 123 9.61 -13.60 -19.35
CA THR A 123 9.48 -14.76 -20.21
C THR A 123 8.42 -14.58 -21.27
N VAL A 124 7.28 -14.03 -20.88
CA VAL A 124 6.10 -14.01 -21.73
C VAL A 124 6.08 -12.83 -22.68
N ILE A 125 6.73 -11.74 -22.29
CA ILE A 125 6.65 -10.53 -23.08
C ILE A 125 8.02 -10.15 -23.60
N PRO A 126 8.37 -10.68 -24.73
CA PRO A 126 9.50 -10.11 -25.44
C PRO A 126 9.07 -8.69 -25.75
N ARG A 127 9.73 -7.76 -25.15
CA ARG A 127 9.37 -6.39 -25.27
C ARG A 127 9.34 -5.95 -26.69
N PRO A 128 8.23 -5.42 -27.17
CA PRO A 128 8.26 -4.74 -28.47
C PRO A 128 9.31 -3.68 -28.36
N LYS A 129 10.08 -3.58 -29.37
CA LYS A 129 11.11 -2.57 -29.38
C LYS A 129 10.50 -1.27 -29.80
N THR A 130 9.88 -0.67 -28.98
CA THR A 130 9.29 0.62 -29.40
C THR A 130 10.03 1.74 -28.76
#